data_ff75f313b87a781835a52e5801f075a5
#
_entry.id   ff75f313b87a781835a52e5801f075a5
#
_cell.length_a   1.000
_cell.length_b   1.000
_cell.length_c   1.000
_cell.angle_alpha   90.00
_cell.angle_beta   90.00
_cell.angle_gamma   90.00
#
_symmetry.space_group_name_H-M   'P 1'
#
loop_
_entity.id
_entity.type
_entity.pdbx_description
1 polymer ?
#
loop_
_entity_poly.entity_id
_entity_poly.type
_entity_poly.pdbx_seq_one_letter_code
_entity_poly.pdbx_strand_id
1 'polypeptide(L)'
;MIGLFYVILRNRRRYGGLMIHFGVVLMFLGFAGTFFSLEKDLTIEAGESRIIGNYRLEFQNVNEFMVGNARHRAAIINVYDSENNFLETLKPAKSFYPTQPQPLTEVAIRRSFLEDLYLIFSSENANEKDSVTLRVFINPLVGWAWMALPIFTLGVGICMTYRPKSLIDQEIVNRERYLALQKS
;
A
#
# COMPACT_ATOMS: atom_id res chain seq x y z
N MET A 1 -5.44 -29.10 8.19
CA MET A 1 -6.04 -27.90 7.52
C MET A 1 -7.53 -28.03 7.25
N ILE A 2 -8.07 -29.17 6.86
CA ILE A 2 -9.51 -29.39 6.57
C ILE A 2 -10.41 -29.12 7.78
N GLY A 3 -9.98 -29.46 9.01
CA GLY A 3 -10.77 -29.24 10.24
C GLY A 3 -11.00 -27.76 10.58
N LEU A 4 -9.99 -26.88 10.42
CA LEU A 4 -10.12 -25.44 10.68
C LEU A 4 -11.11 -24.79 9.71
N PHE A 5 -11.03 -25.16 8.42
CA PHE A 5 -11.96 -24.67 7.40
C PHE A 5 -13.40 -25.09 7.70
N TYR A 6 -13.60 -26.33 8.13
CA TYR A 6 -14.92 -26.83 8.55
C TYR A 6 -15.48 -26.05 9.75
N VAL A 7 -14.66 -25.74 10.76
CA VAL A 7 -15.08 -24.97 11.94
C VAL A 7 -15.45 -23.54 11.56
N ILE A 8 -14.71 -22.90 10.66
CA ILE A 8 -15.02 -21.56 10.13
C ILE A 8 -16.36 -21.58 9.40
N LEU A 9 -16.55 -22.55 8.49
CA LEU A 9 -17.78 -22.69 7.72
C LEU A 9 -19.01 -22.98 8.60
N ARG A 10 -18.84 -23.71 9.70
CA ARG A 10 -19.93 -24.02 10.66
C ARG A 10 -20.34 -22.79 11.48
N ASN A 11 -19.39 -21.91 11.83
CA ASN A 11 -19.64 -20.74 12.64
C ASN A 11 -19.32 -19.42 11.90
N ARG A 12 -19.74 -19.32 10.64
CA ARG A 12 -19.38 -18.23 9.69
C ARG A 12 -19.57 -16.84 10.27
N ARG A 13 -20.71 -16.57 10.92
CA ARG A 13 -21.01 -15.26 11.49
C ARG A 13 -20.00 -14.85 12.56
N ARG A 14 -19.59 -15.78 13.44
CA ARG A 14 -18.61 -15.51 14.49
C ARG A 14 -17.22 -15.25 13.93
N TYR A 15 -16.73 -16.12 13.03
CA TYR A 15 -15.40 -15.97 12.46
C TYR A 15 -15.31 -14.84 11.44
N GLY A 16 -16.34 -14.63 10.63
CA GLY A 16 -16.42 -13.48 9.74
C GLY A 16 -16.42 -12.16 10.52
N GLY A 17 -17.19 -12.08 11.62
CA GLY A 17 -17.19 -10.91 12.49
C GLY A 17 -15.81 -10.66 13.13
N LEU A 18 -15.12 -11.70 13.62
CA LEU A 18 -13.77 -11.57 14.17
C LEU A 18 -12.77 -11.08 13.11
N MET A 19 -12.86 -11.58 11.88
CA MET A 19 -12.00 -11.11 10.78
C MET A 19 -12.25 -9.64 10.44
N ILE A 20 -13.51 -9.21 10.43
CA ILE A 20 -13.87 -7.80 10.21
C ILE A 20 -13.22 -6.92 11.29
N HIS A 21 -13.41 -7.27 12.58
CA HIS A 21 -12.83 -6.51 13.69
C HIS A 21 -11.29 -6.49 13.62
N PHE A 22 -10.67 -7.61 13.29
CA PHE A 22 -9.22 -7.69 13.12
C PHE A 22 -8.74 -6.79 11.97
N GLY A 23 -9.44 -6.79 10.82
CA GLY A 23 -9.16 -5.88 9.71
C GLY A 23 -9.28 -4.40 10.12
N VAL A 24 -10.33 -4.06 10.89
CA VAL A 24 -10.52 -2.69 11.40
C VAL A 24 -9.37 -2.29 12.34
N VAL A 25 -8.93 -3.16 13.26
CA VAL A 25 -7.78 -2.90 14.14
C VAL A 25 -6.51 -2.67 13.34
N LEU A 26 -6.22 -3.50 12.34
CA LEU A 26 -5.05 -3.31 11.46
C LEU A 26 -5.11 -1.98 10.71
N MET A 27 -6.28 -1.59 10.23
CA MET A 27 -6.48 -0.31 9.56
C MET A 27 -6.18 0.87 10.50
N PHE A 28 -6.67 0.84 11.73
CA PHE A 28 -6.35 1.86 12.73
C PHE A 28 -4.87 1.91 13.07
N LEU A 29 -4.20 0.76 13.19
CA LEU A 29 -2.75 0.71 13.40
C LEU A 29 -1.98 1.32 12.21
N GLY A 30 -2.41 1.01 10.98
CA GLY A 30 -1.83 1.60 9.78
C GLY A 30 -1.97 3.13 9.74
N PHE A 31 -3.15 3.66 10.10
CA PHE A 31 -3.35 5.11 10.18
C PHE A 31 -2.59 5.75 11.34
N ALA A 32 -2.52 5.10 12.50
CA ALA A 32 -1.73 5.58 13.63
C ALA A 32 -0.24 5.75 13.27
N GLY A 33 0.27 4.91 12.37
CA GLY A 33 1.64 5.01 11.85
C GLY A 33 1.95 6.38 11.24
N THR A 34 0.97 7.05 10.63
CA THR A 34 1.18 8.37 9.99
C THR A 34 1.58 9.47 10.98
N PHE A 35 1.24 9.34 12.26
CA PHE A 35 1.70 10.26 13.31
C PHE A 35 3.19 10.16 13.60
N PHE A 36 3.83 9.07 13.20
CA PHE A 36 5.27 8.82 13.36
C PHE A 36 6.02 8.98 12.04
N SER A 37 5.41 9.58 11.03
CA SER A 37 6.04 9.85 9.74
C SER A 37 7.21 10.80 9.90
N LEU A 38 8.34 10.46 9.28
CA LEU A 38 9.50 11.33 9.17
C LEU A 38 9.47 12.02 7.81
N GLU A 39 9.43 13.35 7.81
CA GLU A 39 9.56 14.18 6.61
C GLU A 39 10.84 14.98 6.68
N LYS A 40 11.63 14.98 5.60
CA LYS A 40 12.86 15.77 5.51
C LYS A 40 13.18 16.14 4.07
N ASP A 41 13.56 17.39 3.87
CA ASP A 41 14.16 17.83 2.61
C ASP A 41 15.68 17.62 2.67
N LEU A 42 16.23 16.98 1.65
CA LEU A 42 17.64 16.65 1.51
C LEU A 42 18.16 17.15 0.18
N THR A 43 19.23 17.92 0.20
CA THR A 43 20.02 18.24 -1.00
C THR A 43 21.24 17.33 -1.01
N ILE A 44 21.45 16.62 -2.11
CA ILE A 44 22.50 15.61 -2.27
C ILE A 44 23.24 15.91 -3.58
N GLU A 45 24.57 15.94 -3.54
CA GLU A 45 25.44 16.08 -4.72
C GLU A 45 25.69 14.72 -5.38
N ALA A 46 26.04 14.74 -6.67
CA ALA A 46 26.32 13.51 -7.42
C ALA A 46 27.47 12.73 -6.78
N GLY A 47 27.23 11.44 -6.51
CA GLY A 47 28.17 10.55 -5.80
C GLY A 47 28.15 10.70 -4.27
N GLU A 48 27.39 11.65 -3.72
CA GLU A 48 27.23 11.80 -2.29
C GLU A 48 26.13 10.89 -1.75
N SER A 49 26.23 10.53 -0.47
CA SER A 49 25.19 9.78 0.24
C SER A 49 24.74 10.51 1.50
N ARG A 50 23.45 10.37 1.82
CA ARG A 50 22.84 10.92 3.05
C ARG A 50 22.06 9.83 3.75
N ILE A 51 22.10 9.88 5.09
CA ILE A 51 21.35 8.95 5.94
C ILE A 51 20.08 9.64 6.43
N ILE A 52 18.96 8.94 6.31
CA ILE A 52 17.66 9.35 6.84
C ILE A 52 16.92 8.13 7.40
N GLY A 53 16.57 8.17 8.70
CA GLY A 53 16.03 7.01 9.39
C GLY A 53 16.96 5.80 9.26
N ASN A 54 16.44 4.69 8.77
CA ASN A 54 17.17 3.43 8.57
C ASN A 54 17.73 3.30 7.14
N TYR A 55 17.65 4.35 6.32
CA TYR A 55 18.08 4.30 4.92
C TYR A 55 19.28 5.18 4.66
N ARG A 56 20.19 4.70 3.83
CA ARG A 56 21.24 5.49 3.18
C ARG A 56 20.85 5.70 1.73
N LEU A 57 20.71 6.95 1.34
CA LEU A 57 20.36 7.38 -0.02
C LEU A 57 21.62 7.89 -0.70
N GLU A 58 21.95 7.33 -1.84
CA GLU A 58 23.09 7.72 -2.66
C GLU A 58 22.58 8.24 -4.01
N PHE A 59 22.86 9.51 -4.29
CA PHE A 59 22.49 10.10 -5.56
C PHE A 59 23.55 9.80 -6.61
N GLN A 60 23.13 9.23 -7.75
CA GLN A 60 24.02 8.90 -8.86
C GLN A 60 24.08 10.03 -9.89
N ASN A 61 22.97 10.29 -10.55
CA ASN A 61 22.83 11.32 -11.58
C ASN A 61 21.36 11.65 -11.85
N VAL A 62 21.12 12.65 -12.69
CA VAL A 62 19.81 12.94 -13.28
C VAL A 62 19.83 12.51 -14.73
N ASN A 63 18.89 11.64 -15.09
CA ASN A 63 18.62 11.26 -16.46
C ASN A 63 17.52 12.13 -17.05
N GLU A 64 17.78 12.68 -18.24
CA GLU A 64 16.79 13.45 -18.99
C GLU A 64 16.47 12.73 -20.29
N PHE A 65 15.18 12.54 -20.56
CA PHE A 65 14.70 11.85 -21.76
C PHE A 65 13.33 12.39 -22.19
N MET A 66 13.02 12.20 -23.48
CA MET A 66 11.74 12.61 -24.05
C MET A 66 10.83 11.39 -24.20
N VAL A 67 9.57 11.53 -23.78
CA VAL A 67 8.51 10.54 -24.03
C VAL A 67 7.34 11.28 -24.69
N GLY A 68 7.08 11.00 -25.95
CA GLY A 68 6.11 11.75 -26.74
C GLY A 68 6.52 13.22 -26.84
N ASN A 69 5.66 14.12 -26.34
CA ASN A 69 5.89 15.57 -26.29
C ASN A 69 6.34 16.07 -24.90
N ALA A 70 6.53 15.18 -23.93
CA ALA A 70 6.94 15.53 -22.59
C ALA A 70 8.43 15.30 -22.36
N ARG A 71 9.07 16.23 -21.67
CA ARG A 71 10.45 16.09 -21.17
C ARG A 71 10.41 15.55 -19.75
N HIS A 72 11.04 14.41 -19.53
CA HIS A 72 11.14 13.76 -18.22
C HIS A 72 12.54 13.95 -17.66
N ARG A 73 12.64 14.29 -16.38
CA ARG A 73 13.88 14.35 -15.61
C ARG A 73 13.74 13.47 -14.40
N ALA A 74 14.53 12.39 -14.33
CA ALA A 74 14.50 11.41 -13.26
C ALA A 74 15.84 11.41 -12.52
N ALA A 75 15.81 11.58 -11.21
CA ALA A 75 16.97 11.39 -10.34
C ALA A 75 17.16 9.89 -10.08
N ILE A 76 18.38 9.40 -10.22
CA ILE A 76 18.73 8.01 -9.93
C ILE A 76 19.28 7.93 -8.52
N ILE A 77 18.54 7.30 -7.62
CA ILE A 77 18.86 7.19 -6.19
C ILE A 77 18.98 5.72 -5.82
N ASN A 78 20.18 5.31 -5.40
CA ASN A 78 20.38 4.00 -4.81
C ASN A 78 20.03 4.04 -3.33
N VAL A 79 19.23 3.08 -2.90
CA VAL A 79 18.77 2.96 -1.51
C VAL A 79 19.43 1.76 -0.87
N TYR A 80 19.99 1.98 0.31
CA TYR A 80 20.63 0.96 1.13
C TYR A 80 19.98 0.95 2.52
N ASP A 81 20.05 -0.19 3.20
CA ASP A 81 19.62 -0.30 4.60
C ASP A 81 20.70 0.20 5.58
N SER A 82 20.41 0.11 6.88
CA SER A 82 21.34 0.47 7.96
C SER A 82 22.61 -0.40 8.01
N GLU A 83 22.58 -1.61 7.42
CA GLU A 83 23.70 -2.53 7.32
C GLU A 83 24.50 -2.34 6.01
N ASN A 84 24.15 -1.32 5.23
CA ASN A 84 24.78 -1.00 3.94
C ASN A 84 24.51 -2.01 2.82
N ASN A 85 23.47 -2.87 2.96
CA ASN A 85 23.04 -3.73 1.88
C ASN A 85 22.23 -2.92 0.88
N PHE A 86 22.50 -3.13 -0.41
CA PHE A 86 21.72 -2.53 -1.48
C PHE A 86 20.29 -3.09 -1.46
N LEU A 87 19.30 -2.21 -1.45
CA LEU A 87 17.88 -2.59 -1.47
C LEU A 87 17.31 -2.47 -2.88
N GLU A 88 17.31 -1.26 -3.43
CA GLU A 88 16.81 -0.99 -4.78
C GLU A 88 17.22 0.40 -5.28
N THR A 89 17.01 0.67 -6.57
CA THR A 89 17.20 1.99 -7.17
C THR A 89 15.86 2.65 -7.39
N LEU A 90 15.64 3.79 -6.75
CA LEU A 90 14.44 4.63 -6.90
C LEU A 90 14.70 5.74 -7.92
N LYS A 91 13.65 6.11 -8.69
CA LYS A 91 13.74 7.09 -9.76
C LYS A 91 12.62 8.13 -9.65
N PRO A 92 12.64 8.99 -8.61
CA PRO A 92 11.69 10.10 -8.58
C PRO A 92 11.91 11.03 -9.76
N ALA A 93 10.83 11.50 -10.39
CA ALA A 93 10.93 12.27 -11.62
C ALA A 93 10.02 13.49 -11.65
N LYS A 94 10.33 14.41 -12.56
CA LYS A 94 9.46 15.50 -13.00
C LYS A 94 9.24 15.43 -14.50
N SER A 95 7.98 15.55 -14.90
CA SER A 95 7.55 15.53 -16.28
C SER A 95 7.03 16.89 -16.70
N PHE A 96 7.63 17.47 -17.72
CA PHE A 96 7.30 18.78 -18.25
C PHE A 96 6.53 18.63 -19.55
N TYR A 97 5.25 19.02 -19.54
CA TYR A 97 4.39 19.00 -20.70
C TYR A 97 4.27 20.42 -21.30
N PRO A 98 4.40 20.61 -22.62
CA PRO A 98 4.29 21.94 -23.23
C PRO A 98 2.92 22.62 -23.01
N THR A 99 1.89 21.82 -22.76
CA THR A 99 0.51 22.28 -22.54
C THR A 99 0.19 22.61 -21.09
N GLN A 100 1.09 22.32 -20.15
CA GLN A 100 0.88 22.53 -18.71
C GLN A 100 1.93 23.46 -18.15
N PRO A 101 1.52 24.53 -17.42
CA PRO A 101 2.48 25.49 -16.83
C PRO A 101 3.26 24.94 -15.65
N GLN A 102 2.76 23.85 -15.02
CA GLN A 102 3.42 23.22 -13.87
C GLN A 102 3.87 21.79 -14.22
N PRO A 103 5.07 21.39 -13.78
CA PRO A 103 5.56 20.04 -14.00
C PRO A 103 4.75 19.03 -13.17
N LEU A 104 4.50 17.87 -13.75
CA LEU A 104 3.94 16.73 -13.03
C LEU A 104 5.06 16.04 -12.24
N THR A 105 4.85 15.82 -10.94
CA THR A 105 5.81 15.14 -10.08
C THR A 105 5.49 13.66 -10.00
N GLU A 106 6.46 12.83 -10.34
CA GLU A 106 6.38 11.38 -10.24
C GLU A 106 7.15 10.91 -9.00
N VAL A 107 6.41 10.37 -8.04
CA VAL A 107 6.96 9.92 -6.75
C VAL A 107 7.51 8.50 -6.91
N ALA A 108 8.73 8.27 -6.45
CA ALA A 108 9.27 6.93 -6.32
C ALA A 108 8.99 6.37 -4.92
N ILE A 109 8.43 5.15 -4.84
CA ILE A 109 7.97 4.56 -3.60
C ILE A 109 8.59 3.18 -3.44
N ARG A 110 9.32 2.99 -2.34
CA ARG A 110 9.72 1.68 -1.86
C ARG A 110 8.75 1.23 -0.78
N ARG A 111 8.05 0.14 -1.05
CA ARG A 111 7.11 -0.46 -0.10
C ARG A 111 7.80 -1.56 0.70
N SER A 112 7.57 -1.55 2.01
CA SER A 112 8.03 -2.58 2.92
C SER A 112 6.90 -2.97 3.88
N PHE A 113 7.07 -4.09 4.59
CA PHE A 113 6.09 -4.53 5.58
C PHE A 113 5.97 -3.58 6.78
N LEU A 114 7.07 -2.96 7.19
CA LEU A 114 7.12 -2.11 8.38
C LEU A 114 6.95 -0.64 8.06
N GLU A 115 7.50 -0.17 6.93
CA GLU A 115 7.52 1.24 6.56
C GLU A 115 7.64 1.41 5.05
N ASP A 116 7.05 2.49 4.53
CA ASP A 116 7.17 2.89 3.14
C ASP A 116 8.08 4.12 3.03
N LEU A 117 9.02 4.08 2.10
CA LEU A 117 9.91 5.18 1.77
C LEU A 117 9.42 5.85 0.48
N TYR A 118 9.11 7.15 0.54
CA TYR A 118 8.72 7.98 -0.59
C TYR A 118 9.83 8.96 -0.89
N LEU A 119 10.23 9.02 -2.15
CA LEU A 119 11.16 10.02 -2.67
C LEU A 119 10.45 10.91 -3.69
N ILE A 120 10.46 12.21 -3.44
CA ILE A 120 9.87 13.22 -4.30
C ILE A 120 10.98 14.15 -4.79
N PHE A 121 11.07 14.34 -6.09
CA PHE A 121 11.96 15.33 -6.69
C PHE A 121 11.40 16.74 -6.43
N SER A 122 11.92 17.46 -5.41
CA SER A 122 11.32 18.70 -4.90
C SER A 122 11.69 19.91 -5.73
N SER A 123 12.97 20.23 -5.87
CA SER A 123 13.39 21.40 -6.59
C SER A 123 14.50 21.15 -7.57
N GLU A 124 14.54 22.03 -8.54
CA GLU A 124 15.49 22.09 -9.59
C GLU A 124 16.21 23.43 -9.51
N ASN A 125 17.45 23.42 -9.10
CA ASN A 125 18.32 24.53 -9.44
C ASN A 125 18.78 24.31 -10.87
N ALA A 126 18.22 25.05 -11.82
CA ALA A 126 18.46 24.88 -13.26
C ALA A 126 19.95 24.97 -13.65
N ASN A 127 20.81 25.41 -12.74
CA ASN A 127 22.24 25.59 -12.93
C ASN A 127 23.12 24.48 -12.33
N GLU A 128 22.53 23.53 -11.56
CA GLU A 128 23.30 22.47 -10.89
C GLU A 128 22.82 21.11 -11.36
N LYS A 129 23.43 20.63 -12.47
CA LYS A 129 23.27 19.23 -12.93
C LYS A 129 23.81 18.21 -11.92
N ASP A 130 24.57 18.69 -10.93
CA ASP A 130 25.34 17.88 -10.01
C ASP A 130 24.66 17.75 -8.62
N SER A 131 23.53 18.43 -8.38
CA SER A 131 22.80 18.31 -7.11
C SER A 131 21.30 18.15 -7.31
N VAL A 132 20.67 17.41 -6.40
CA VAL A 132 19.23 17.18 -6.39
C VAL A 132 18.66 17.46 -4.99
N THR A 133 17.55 18.21 -4.93
CA THR A 133 16.78 18.35 -3.70
C THR A 133 15.62 17.36 -3.72
N LEU A 134 15.65 16.45 -2.77
CA LEU A 134 14.65 15.41 -2.57
C LEU A 134 13.84 15.74 -1.32
N ARG A 135 12.54 15.61 -1.40
CA ARG A 135 11.68 15.48 -0.23
C ARG A 135 11.46 14.01 0.06
N VAL A 136 11.85 13.60 1.25
CA VAL A 136 11.83 12.20 1.69
C VAL A 136 10.77 12.03 2.77
N PHE A 137 9.90 11.04 2.60
CA PHE A 137 8.96 10.62 3.64
C PHE A 137 9.21 9.17 3.98
N ILE A 138 9.27 8.87 5.27
CA ILE A 138 9.26 7.51 5.80
C ILE A 138 7.97 7.37 6.59
N ASN A 139 7.07 6.53 6.10
CA ASN A 139 5.75 6.34 6.69
C ASN A 139 5.68 4.92 7.29
N PRO A 140 5.78 4.77 8.61
CA PRO A 140 5.67 3.46 9.25
C PRO A 140 4.25 2.92 9.17
N LEU A 141 4.13 1.60 9.13
CA LEU A 141 2.90 0.82 9.22
C LEU A 141 1.86 1.02 8.10
N VAL A 142 2.12 1.83 7.08
CA VAL A 142 1.17 2.05 5.96
C VAL A 142 0.82 0.74 5.25
N GLY A 143 1.78 -0.18 5.13
CA GLY A 143 1.55 -1.52 4.58
C GLY A 143 0.46 -2.32 5.31
N TRP A 144 0.25 -2.06 6.61
CA TRP A 144 -0.78 -2.73 7.43
C TRP A 144 -2.19 -2.29 7.06
N ALA A 145 -2.37 -1.02 6.67
CA ALA A 145 -3.65 -0.53 6.16
C ALA A 145 -4.03 -1.24 4.84
N TRP A 146 -3.05 -1.48 3.97
CA TRP A 146 -3.27 -2.24 2.73
C TRP A 146 -3.61 -3.72 2.99
N MET A 147 -3.00 -4.34 4.02
CA MET A 147 -3.34 -5.71 4.41
C MET A 147 -4.70 -5.81 5.11
N ALA A 148 -5.13 -4.76 5.80
CA ALA A 148 -6.45 -4.73 6.45
C ALA A 148 -7.59 -4.89 5.43
N LEU A 149 -7.49 -4.29 4.25
CA LEU A 149 -8.55 -4.28 3.24
C LEU A 149 -8.97 -5.69 2.77
N PRO A 150 -8.08 -6.59 2.32
CA PRO A 150 -8.46 -7.94 1.94
C PRO A 150 -8.99 -8.76 3.12
N ILE A 151 -8.43 -8.61 4.33
CA ILE A 151 -8.90 -9.31 5.53
C ILE A 151 -10.34 -8.88 5.86
N PHE A 152 -10.61 -7.58 5.86
CA PHE A 152 -11.94 -7.02 6.08
C PHE A 152 -12.93 -7.53 5.03
N THR A 153 -12.56 -7.48 3.74
CA THR A 153 -13.41 -7.91 2.62
C THR A 153 -13.74 -9.40 2.72
N LEU A 154 -12.77 -10.25 3.06
CA LEU A 154 -12.99 -11.68 3.30
C LEU A 154 -13.93 -11.92 4.48
N GLY A 155 -13.77 -11.17 5.58
CA GLY A 155 -14.66 -11.25 6.74
C GLY A 155 -16.11 -10.91 6.38
N VAL A 156 -16.32 -9.85 5.60
CA VAL A 156 -17.64 -9.45 5.08
C VAL A 156 -18.21 -10.55 4.18
N GLY A 157 -17.42 -11.05 3.24
CA GLY A 157 -17.82 -12.14 2.34
C GLY A 157 -18.30 -13.39 3.11
N ILE A 158 -17.56 -13.80 4.15
CA ILE A 158 -17.95 -14.93 5.02
C ILE A 158 -19.27 -14.62 5.73
N CYS A 159 -19.47 -13.41 6.26
CA CYS A 159 -20.71 -13.02 6.91
C CYS A 159 -21.90 -13.01 5.95
N MET A 160 -21.72 -12.56 4.71
CA MET A 160 -22.78 -12.52 3.70
C MET A 160 -23.25 -13.90 3.27
N THR A 161 -22.40 -14.92 3.36
CA THR A 161 -22.80 -16.31 3.07
C THR A 161 -23.55 -16.99 4.22
N TYR A 162 -23.76 -16.29 5.35
CA TYR A 162 -24.50 -16.79 6.50
C TYR A 162 -26.01 -16.84 6.20
N ARG A 163 -26.63 -18.01 6.30
CA ARG A 163 -28.09 -18.17 6.32
C ARG A 163 -28.55 -18.40 7.76
N PRO A 164 -29.44 -17.57 8.30
CA PRO A 164 -29.98 -17.78 9.64
C PRO A 164 -30.74 -19.11 9.70
N LYS A 165 -30.61 -19.83 10.81
CA LYS A 165 -31.27 -21.14 11.01
C LYS A 165 -32.78 -21.08 10.76
N SER A 166 -33.44 -19.97 11.15
CA SER A 166 -34.88 -19.76 10.93
C SER A 166 -35.28 -19.84 9.44
N LEU A 167 -34.44 -19.37 8.53
CA LEU A 167 -34.74 -19.47 7.10
C LEU A 167 -34.54 -20.90 6.58
N ILE A 168 -33.56 -21.62 7.12
CA ILE A 168 -33.34 -23.04 6.78
C ILE A 168 -34.51 -23.90 7.28
N ASP A 169 -34.95 -23.66 8.52
CA ASP A 169 -36.09 -24.39 9.08
C ASP A 169 -37.36 -24.09 8.31
N GLN A 170 -37.63 -22.86 7.89
CA GLN A 170 -38.76 -22.50 7.05
C GLN A 170 -38.71 -23.15 5.66
N GLU A 171 -37.50 -23.23 5.06
CA GLU A 171 -37.33 -23.87 3.76
C GLU A 171 -37.60 -25.39 3.84
N ILE A 172 -37.17 -26.03 4.93
CA ILE A 172 -37.44 -27.45 5.20
C ILE A 172 -38.95 -27.69 5.38
N VAL A 173 -39.59 -26.91 6.24
CA VAL A 173 -41.04 -27.01 6.49
C VAL A 173 -41.84 -26.79 5.23
N ASN A 174 -41.48 -25.81 4.41
CA ASN A 174 -42.17 -25.54 3.16
C ASN A 174 -41.99 -26.69 2.17
N ARG A 175 -40.81 -27.27 2.09
CA ARG A 175 -40.52 -28.43 1.23
C ARG A 175 -41.30 -29.66 1.64
N GLU A 176 -41.39 -29.96 2.93
CA GLU A 176 -42.20 -31.06 3.44
C GLU A 176 -43.70 -30.86 3.15
N ARG A 177 -44.19 -29.63 3.30
CA ARG A 177 -45.57 -29.28 2.96
C ARG A 177 -45.88 -29.52 1.46
N TYR A 178 -44.93 -29.10 0.59
CA TYR A 178 -45.04 -29.29 -0.84
C TYR A 178 -45.09 -30.75 -1.23
N LEU A 179 -44.26 -31.60 -0.61
CA LEU A 179 -44.23 -33.04 -0.87
C LEU A 179 -45.47 -33.77 -0.36
N ALA A 180 -46.07 -33.26 0.75
CA ALA A 180 -47.33 -33.78 1.27
C ALA A 180 -48.53 -33.51 0.33
N LEU A 181 -48.55 -32.31 -0.29
CA LEU A 181 -49.58 -31.93 -1.26
C LEU A 181 -49.49 -32.69 -2.59
N GLN A 182 -48.32 -33.20 -2.98
CA GLN A 182 -48.15 -34.01 -4.18
C GLN A 182 -48.54 -35.48 -3.98
N LYS A 183 -48.74 -35.92 -2.73
CA LYS A 183 -49.12 -37.30 -2.41
C LYS A 183 -50.61 -37.47 -2.13
N SER A 184 -51.37 -36.39 -2.04
CA SER A 184 -52.83 -36.40 -1.90
C SER A 184 -53.48 -36.24 -3.28
#